data_b9c6356a331e953558f09e6b4553568c
#
_entry.id   b9c6356a331e953558f09e6b4553568c
#
_cell.length_a   1.000
_cell.length_b   1.000
_cell.length_c   1.000
_cell.angle_alpha   90.00
_cell.angle_beta   90.00
_cell.angle_gamma   90.00
#
_symmetry.space_group_name_H-M   'P 1'
#
loop_
_entity.id
_entity.type
_entity.pdbx_description
1 polymer ?
#
loop_
_entity_poly.entity_id
_entity_poly.type
_entity_poly.pdbx_seq_one_letter_code
_entity_poly.pdbx_strand_id
1 'polypeptide(L)'
;MPPESEEVLSRYPGSDKGSRTLETYTLRESAAATSADLWKGHSDTIAQGRMGVFLVTVAVLICYVAVPGARTLFGAIALLLSMAFVALIVRHARARRFERWHRELARVARSAQDRRLRRWEALERPSPPSPVDHPYAEDLDIFGRASLHTLLSSTCTQPGEELLTSWLLGPAAPDVIDQRQEAVRELTPAIEFRDELEATGRIAGPVEPEQLRLLLEWAESPAWVLPRTRLRYLAVAVPLSLVATIALHVFAIIPYLWGISIVLALAVMRCSTERIQEDFARASTGESGLRLYHTLIERVAEKQFQTTLLKGVRDGLTPGGEAAAEALGRLFRFIEMSDLRHNGNAHVPVNVATLWDVHVLVRMERWKEEHGQSLRGWMTSLGHVDALSALAGLAHAHPRWAFPELQRK
;
A
#
# COMPACT_ATOMS: atom_id res chain seq x y z
N MET A 1 -10.22 -13.05 -32.93
CA MET A 1 -8.76 -13.24 -32.78
C MET A 1 -8.08 -12.61 -33.98
N PRO A 2 -7.10 -11.72 -33.84
CA PRO A 2 -6.33 -11.26 -34.99
C PRO A 2 -5.44 -12.40 -35.52
N PRO A 3 -5.25 -12.52 -36.84
CA PRO A 3 -4.55 -13.64 -37.49
C PRO A 3 -3.06 -13.78 -37.09
N GLU A 4 -2.45 -12.78 -36.51
CA GLU A 4 -1.06 -12.81 -36.04
C GLU A 4 -0.79 -13.75 -34.85
N SER A 5 -1.82 -14.07 -34.04
CA SER A 5 -1.67 -14.95 -32.89
C SER A 5 -1.57 -16.44 -33.26
N GLU A 6 -2.20 -16.86 -34.34
CA GLU A 6 -2.10 -18.25 -34.82
C GLU A 6 -0.76 -18.54 -35.51
N GLU A 7 -0.19 -17.57 -36.23
CA GLU A 7 1.07 -17.74 -36.91
C GLU A 7 2.28 -17.82 -35.95
N VAL A 8 2.25 -17.09 -34.83
CA VAL A 8 3.28 -17.17 -33.78
C VAL A 8 3.21 -18.52 -33.05
N LEU A 9 2.02 -19.06 -32.82
CA LEU A 9 1.85 -20.37 -32.16
C LEU A 9 2.26 -21.54 -33.06
N SER A 10 2.13 -21.43 -34.40
CA SER A 10 2.51 -22.47 -35.36
C SER A 10 4.02 -22.69 -35.45
N ARG A 11 4.83 -21.71 -35.11
CA ARG A 11 6.31 -21.80 -35.12
C ARG A 11 6.89 -22.65 -33.98
N TYR A 12 6.09 -23.06 -33.03
CA TYR A 12 6.52 -23.88 -31.86
C TYR A 12 5.72 -25.19 -31.81
N PRO A 13 6.13 -26.26 -32.53
CA PRO A 13 5.45 -27.54 -32.52
C PRO A 13 5.53 -28.19 -31.12
N GLY A 14 4.40 -28.52 -30.57
CA GLY A 14 4.26 -29.10 -29.23
C GLY A 14 3.20 -28.35 -28.38
N SER A 15 2.13 -27.93 -29.01
CA SER A 15 1.19 -26.87 -28.63
C SER A 15 0.34 -27.10 -27.37
N ASP A 16 0.15 -28.34 -26.88
CA ASP A 16 -0.95 -28.61 -25.94
C ASP A 16 -0.80 -27.89 -24.57
N LYS A 17 0.37 -28.00 -23.90
CA LYS A 17 0.56 -27.33 -22.59
C LYS A 17 0.74 -25.82 -22.70
N GLY A 18 1.42 -25.33 -23.73
CA GLY A 18 1.61 -23.90 -23.96
C GLY A 18 0.33 -23.20 -24.42
N SER A 19 -0.52 -23.89 -25.17
CA SER A 19 -1.85 -23.43 -25.58
C SER A 19 -2.78 -23.33 -24.38
N ARG A 20 -2.78 -24.32 -23.50
CA ARG A 20 -3.57 -24.32 -22.24
C ARG A 20 -3.19 -23.15 -21.31
N THR A 21 -1.91 -22.81 -21.23
CA THR A 21 -1.50 -21.68 -20.38
C THR A 21 -2.02 -20.35 -20.93
N LEU A 22 -1.95 -20.15 -22.25
CA LEU A 22 -2.51 -18.95 -22.89
C LEU A 22 -4.03 -18.87 -22.72
N GLU A 23 -4.71 -20.00 -22.92
CA GLU A 23 -6.16 -20.13 -22.69
C GLU A 23 -6.52 -19.78 -21.22
N THR A 24 -5.73 -20.27 -20.26
CA THR A 24 -5.93 -19.93 -18.84
C THR A 24 -5.87 -18.42 -18.61
N TYR A 25 -4.86 -17.73 -19.16
CA TYR A 25 -4.75 -16.28 -19.01
C TYR A 25 -5.89 -15.54 -19.71
N THR A 26 -6.34 -16.00 -20.89
CA THR A 26 -7.46 -15.41 -21.62
C THR A 26 -8.78 -15.55 -20.84
N LEU A 27 -9.04 -16.73 -20.27
CA LEU A 27 -10.20 -16.97 -19.44
C LEU A 27 -10.18 -16.10 -18.17
N ARG A 28 -9.03 -15.96 -17.51
CA ARG A 28 -8.88 -15.10 -16.32
C ARG A 28 -9.09 -13.63 -16.66
N GLU A 29 -8.53 -13.15 -17.78
CA GLU A 29 -8.75 -11.78 -18.26
C GLU A 29 -10.24 -11.51 -18.49
N SER A 30 -10.92 -12.39 -19.26
CA SER A 30 -12.33 -12.20 -19.59
C SER A 30 -13.24 -12.27 -18.34
N ALA A 31 -12.98 -13.20 -17.43
CA ALA A 31 -13.74 -13.32 -16.18
C ALA A 31 -13.57 -12.08 -15.29
N ALA A 32 -12.32 -11.60 -15.15
CA ALA A 32 -12.05 -10.39 -14.37
C ALA A 32 -12.64 -9.13 -15.04
N ALA A 33 -12.54 -9.00 -16.36
CA ALA A 33 -13.15 -7.89 -17.12
C ALA A 33 -14.67 -7.87 -16.97
N THR A 34 -15.32 -9.03 -17.11
CA THR A 34 -16.78 -9.16 -16.91
C THR A 34 -17.18 -8.74 -15.49
N SER A 35 -16.41 -9.17 -14.47
CA SER A 35 -16.66 -8.77 -13.08
C SER A 35 -16.47 -7.26 -12.88
N ALA A 36 -15.46 -6.67 -13.51
CA ALA A 36 -15.22 -5.21 -13.45
C ALA A 36 -16.39 -4.43 -14.07
N ASP A 37 -16.92 -4.88 -15.20
CA ASP A 37 -18.07 -4.25 -15.88
C ASP A 37 -19.36 -4.36 -15.06
N LEU A 38 -19.59 -5.50 -14.38
CA LEU A 38 -20.70 -5.66 -13.45
C LEU A 38 -20.61 -4.66 -12.28
N TRP A 39 -19.43 -4.53 -11.67
CA TRP A 39 -19.22 -3.58 -10.58
C TRP A 39 -19.30 -2.13 -11.04
N LYS A 40 -18.87 -1.82 -12.27
CA LYS A 40 -19.07 -0.51 -12.91
C LYS A 40 -20.56 -0.19 -13.03
N GLY A 41 -21.38 -1.12 -13.55
CA GLY A 41 -22.83 -0.93 -13.64
C GLY A 41 -23.49 -0.67 -12.28
N HIS A 42 -23.07 -1.41 -11.24
CA HIS A 42 -23.52 -1.14 -9.87
C HIS A 42 -23.10 0.26 -9.36
N SER A 43 -21.86 0.65 -9.62
CA SER A 43 -21.34 1.97 -9.27
C SER A 43 -22.13 3.08 -9.93
N ASP A 44 -22.46 2.96 -11.22
CA ASP A 44 -23.22 3.95 -11.99
C ASP A 44 -24.66 4.06 -11.48
N THR A 45 -25.31 2.92 -11.17
CA THR A 45 -26.66 2.90 -10.58
C THR A 45 -26.68 3.58 -9.21
N ILE A 46 -25.68 3.32 -8.34
CA ILE A 46 -25.57 3.98 -7.04
C ILE A 46 -25.33 5.49 -7.20
N ALA A 47 -24.53 5.90 -8.21
CA ALA A 47 -24.27 7.31 -8.48
C ALA A 47 -25.55 8.06 -8.90
N GLN A 48 -26.40 7.43 -9.74
CA GLN A 48 -27.70 7.99 -10.12
C GLN A 48 -28.64 8.10 -8.90
N GLY A 49 -28.74 7.03 -8.10
CA GLY A 49 -29.51 7.04 -6.86
C GLY A 49 -29.08 8.12 -5.87
N ARG A 50 -27.75 8.31 -5.74
CA ARG A 50 -27.17 9.39 -4.90
C ARG A 50 -27.58 10.78 -5.39
N MET A 51 -27.55 11.01 -6.71
CA MET A 51 -28.00 12.27 -7.29
C MET A 51 -29.48 12.53 -7.00
N GLY A 52 -30.34 11.49 -7.13
CA GLY A 52 -31.75 11.59 -6.79
C GLY A 52 -31.99 11.95 -5.32
N VAL A 53 -31.32 11.23 -4.40
CA VAL A 53 -31.42 11.52 -2.95
C VAL A 53 -30.93 12.92 -2.64
N PHE A 54 -29.85 13.39 -3.27
CA PHE A 54 -29.36 14.75 -3.08
C PHE A 54 -30.42 15.79 -3.49
N LEU A 55 -31.02 15.66 -4.68
CA LEU A 55 -32.02 16.59 -5.16
C LEU A 55 -33.28 16.61 -4.26
N VAL A 56 -33.72 15.44 -3.81
CA VAL A 56 -34.85 15.35 -2.85
C VAL A 56 -34.47 15.99 -1.52
N THR A 57 -33.26 15.81 -1.03
CA THR A 57 -32.78 16.45 0.22
C THR A 57 -32.83 17.97 0.10
N VAL A 58 -32.35 18.52 -1.02
CA VAL A 58 -32.41 19.97 -1.27
C VAL A 58 -33.85 20.46 -1.30
N ALA A 59 -34.77 19.76 -1.99
CA ALA A 59 -36.18 20.13 -2.04
C ALA A 59 -36.82 20.12 -0.63
N VAL A 60 -36.52 19.10 0.20
CA VAL A 60 -36.99 19.01 1.58
C VAL A 60 -36.44 20.15 2.46
N LEU A 61 -35.17 20.54 2.27
CA LEU A 61 -34.59 21.70 2.97
C LEU A 61 -35.25 23.02 2.58
N ILE A 62 -35.61 23.18 1.31
CA ILE A 62 -36.37 24.34 0.85
C ILE A 62 -37.75 24.36 1.57
N CYS A 63 -38.46 23.24 1.61
CA CYS A 63 -39.74 23.12 2.32
C CYS A 63 -39.58 23.38 3.83
N TYR A 64 -38.50 22.95 4.47
CA TYR A 64 -38.17 23.22 5.86
C TYR A 64 -38.10 24.73 6.15
N VAL A 65 -37.57 25.51 5.25
CA VAL A 65 -37.49 26.97 5.36
C VAL A 65 -38.82 27.61 5.03
N ALA A 66 -39.55 27.15 4.02
CA ALA A 66 -40.75 27.76 3.47
C ALA A 66 -42.00 27.49 4.32
N VAL A 67 -42.07 26.39 5.11
CA VAL A 67 -43.25 25.94 5.83
C VAL A 67 -42.97 25.86 7.36
N PRO A 68 -43.07 26.97 8.11
CA PRO A 68 -42.72 27.01 9.54
C PRO A 68 -43.48 26.00 10.41
N GLY A 69 -44.74 25.72 10.09
CA GLY A 69 -45.61 24.81 10.88
C GLY A 69 -45.25 23.32 10.76
N ALA A 70 -44.38 22.93 9.81
CA ALA A 70 -43.98 21.55 9.59
C ALA A 70 -42.46 21.33 9.71
N ARG A 71 -41.73 22.23 10.32
CA ARG A 71 -40.25 22.17 10.44
C ARG A 71 -39.75 20.89 11.09
N THR A 72 -40.39 20.38 12.14
CA THR A 72 -39.98 19.13 12.81
C THR A 72 -40.06 17.94 11.84
N LEU A 73 -41.14 17.86 11.04
CA LEU A 73 -41.31 16.81 10.05
C LEU A 73 -40.26 16.90 8.94
N PHE A 74 -40.10 18.08 8.30
CA PHE A 74 -39.11 18.26 7.23
C PHE A 74 -37.67 18.11 7.74
N GLY A 75 -37.39 18.53 8.99
CA GLY A 75 -36.09 18.31 9.62
C GLY A 75 -35.78 16.82 9.84
N ALA A 76 -36.74 16.02 10.29
CA ALA A 76 -36.59 14.58 10.44
C ALA A 76 -36.37 13.88 9.07
N ILE A 77 -37.13 14.26 8.04
CA ILE A 77 -36.97 13.72 6.69
C ILE A 77 -35.60 14.10 6.11
N ALA A 78 -35.16 15.35 6.26
CA ALA A 78 -33.85 15.79 5.81
C ALA A 78 -32.71 15.03 6.49
N LEU A 79 -32.83 14.74 7.79
CA LEU A 79 -31.85 13.93 8.52
C LEU A 79 -31.79 12.50 7.98
N LEU A 80 -32.93 11.84 7.76
CA LEU A 80 -33.00 10.49 7.19
C LEU A 80 -32.41 10.43 5.78
N LEU A 81 -32.74 11.40 4.93
CA LEU A 81 -32.17 11.49 3.57
C LEU A 81 -30.67 11.75 3.60
N SER A 82 -30.18 12.57 4.53
CA SER A 82 -28.74 12.80 4.72
C SER A 82 -28.02 11.51 5.17
N MET A 83 -28.60 10.73 6.05
CA MET A 83 -28.05 9.41 6.43
C MET A 83 -28.05 8.45 5.24
N ALA A 84 -29.13 8.40 4.46
CA ALA A 84 -29.20 7.59 3.25
C ALA A 84 -28.15 8.03 2.20
N PHE A 85 -27.94 9.34 2.05
CA PHE A 85 -26.91 9.89 1.17
C PHE A 85 -25.50 9.45 1.58
N VAL A 86 -25.17 9.53 2.88
CA VAL A 86 -23.89 9.04 3.42
C VAL A 86 -23.72 7.54 3.18
N ALA A 87 -24.77 6.75 3.42
CA ALA A 87 -24.75 5.31 3.17
C ALA A 87 -24.49 5.00 1.67
N LEU A 88 -25.07 5.78 0.75
CA LEU A 88 -24.83 5.65 -0.68
C LEU A 88 -23.40 6.06 -1.08
N ILE A 89 -22.81 7.05 -0.43
CA ILE A 89 -21.39 7.41 -0.64
C ILE A 89 -20.49 6.21 -0.28
N VAL A 90 -20.71 5.60 0.88
CA VAL A 90 -19.91 4.45 1.34
C VAL A 90 -20.09 3.26 0.38
N ARG A 91 -21.34 2.96 -0.04
CA ARG A 91 -21.62 1.89 -1.01
C ARG A 91 -20.97 2.16 -2.37
N HIS A 92 -21.04 3.40 -2.86
CA HIS A 92 -20.39 3.80 -4.11
C HIS A 92 -18.86 3.64 -4.04
N ALA A 93 -18.23 4.10 -2.95
CA ALA A 93 -16.80 3.94 -2.75
C ALA A 93 -16.38 2.45 -2.72
N ARG A 94 -17.20 1.59 -2.09
CA ARG A 94 -16.99 0.14 -2.08
C ARG A 94 -17.12 -0.47 -3.49
N ALA A 95 -18.18 -0.14 -4.24
CA ALA A 95 -18.36 -0.62 -5.60
C ALA A 95 -17.19 -0.21 -6.51
N ARG A 96 -16.74 1.05 -6.42
CA ARG A 96 -15.55 1.55 -7.13
C ARG A 96 -14.25 0.84 -6.74
N ARG A 97 -14.12 0.39 -5.49
CA ARG A 97 -12.97 -0.40 -5.05
C ARG A 97 -12.97 -1.77 -5.71
N PHE A 98 -14.11 -2.47 -5.74
CA PHE A 98 -14.23 -3.77 -6.40
C PHE A 98 -14.07 -3.68 -7.92
N GLU A 99 -14.63 -2.65 -8.55
CA GLU A 99 -14.43 -2.37 -9.98
C GLU A 99 -12.93 -2.23 -10.31
N ARG A 100 -12.20 -1.41 -9.56
CA ARG A 100 -10.75 -1.21 -9.74
C ARG A 100 -9.98 -2.52 -9.53
N TRP A 101 -10.31 -3.26 -8.49
CA TRP A 101 -9.68 -4.56 -8.20
C TRP A 101 -9.78 -5.53 -9.37
N HIS A 102 -10.99 -5.77 -9.87
CA HIS A 102 -11.20 -6.68 -10.99
C HIS A 102 -10.60 -6.15 -12.30
N ARG A 103 -10.57 -4.85 -12.50
CA ARG A 103 -9.91 -4.25 -13.66
C ARG A 103 -8.40 -4.47 -13.62
N GLU A 104 -7.76 -4.36 -12.45
CA GLU A 104 -6.33 -4.65 -12.32
C GLU A 104 -6.03 -6.13 -12.47
N LEU A 105 -6.86 -7.03 -11.95
CA LEU A 105 -6.71 -8.47 -12.22
C LEU A 105 -6.79 -8.80 -13.72
N ALA A 106 -7.68 -8.14 -14.46
CA ALA A 106 -7.76 -8.30 -15.92
C ALA A 106 -6.46 -7.79 -16.58
N ARG A 107 -5.91 -6.67 -16.14
CA ARG A 107 -4.62 -6.14 -16.65
C ARG A 107 -3.45 -7.06 -16.32
N VAL A 108 -3.41 -7.66 -15.14
CA VAL A 108 -2.38 -8.65 -14.76
C VAL A 108 -2.43 -9.84 -15.71
N ALA A 109 -3.62 -10.41 -15.94
CA ALA A 109 -3.79 -11.53 -16.86
C ALA A 109 -3.39 -11.17 -18.29
N ARG A 110 -3.75 -9.96 -18.78
CA ARG A 110 -3.34 -9.45 -20.09
C ARG A 110 -1.83 -9.27 -20.18
N SER A 111 -1.19 -8.66 -19.18
CA SER A 111 0.28 -8.50 -19.15
C SER A 111 1.00 -9.85 -19.17
N ALA A 112 0.44 -10.89 -18.50
CA ALA A 112 0.99 -12.24 -18.57
C ALA A 112 0.88 -12.84 -19.98
N GLN A 113 -0.22 -12.59 -20.71
CA GLN A 113 -0.36 -12.97 -22.12
C GLN A 113 0.68 -12.25 -23.00
N ASP A 114 0.81 -10.92 -22.81
CA ASP A 114 1.73 -10.10 -23.62
C ASP A 114 3.19 -10.52 -23.39
N ARG A 115 3.58 -10.82 -22.14
CA ARG A 115 4.90 -11.43 -21.83
C ARG A 115 5.08 -12.79 -22.54
N ARG A 116 4.06 -13.64 -22.46
CA ARG A 116 4.10 -14.97 -23.09
C ARG A 116 4.21 -14.89 -24.61
N LEU A 117 3.52 -13.93 -25.25
CA LEU A 117 3.52 -13.70 -26.69
C LEU A 117 4.67 -12.76 -27.14
N ARG A 118 5.50 -12.30 -26.20
CA ARG A 118 6.61 -11.34 -26.46
C ARG A 118 6.14 -10.05 -27.13
N ARG A 119 4.97 -9.55 -26.73
CA ARG A 119 4.44 -8.27 -27.20
C ARG A 119 5.04 -7.13 -26.36
N TRP A 120 6.32 -6.87 -26.57
CA TRP A 120 7.12 -5.94 -25.76
C TRP A 120 6.55 -4.53 -25.71
N GLU A 121 5.90 -4.09 -26.79
CA GLU A 121 5.30 -2.75 -26.87
C GLU A 121 4.05 -2.56 -26.00
N ALA A 122 3.38 -3.67 -25.66
CA ALA A 122 2.20 -3.66 -24.82
C ALA A 122 2.55 -3.68 -23.32
N LEU A 123 3.80 -3.92 -22.94
CA LEU A 123 4.25 -3.97 -21.56
C LEU A 123 4.60 -2.56 -21.06
N GLU A 124 3.87 -2.11 -20.03
CA GLU A 124 3.91 -0.73 -19.54
C GLU A 124 5.14 -0.39 -18.67
N ARG A 125 5.94 -1.38 -18.25
CA ARG A 125 7.05 -1.16 -17.33
C ARG A 125 8.36 -0.97 -18.08
N PRO A 126 9.04 0.17 -17.90
CA PRO A 126 10.39 0.36 -18.39
C PRO A 126 11.35 -0.58 -17.65
N SER A 127 12.30 -1.16 -18.37
CA SER A 127 13.42 -1.86 -17.74
C SER A 127 14.35 -0.86 -17.06
N PRO A 128 14.99 -1.23 -15.94
CA PRO A 128 16.04 -0.41 -15.37
C PRO A 128 17.17 -0.23 -16.39
N PRO A 129 17.92 0.87 -16.30
CA PRO A 129 19.08 1.06 -17.15
C PRO A 129 20.12 -0.04 -16.90
N SER A 130 20.79 -0.48 -17.97
CA SER A 130 21.90 -1.42 -17.83
C SER A 130 23.03 -0.76 -17.00
N PRO A 131 23.56 -1.45 -15.98
CA PRO A 131 24.66 -0.91 -15.21
C PRO A 131 25.90 -0.74 -16.07
N VAL A 132 26.56 0.41 -15.95
CA VAL A 132 27.82 0.70 -16.61
C VAL A 132 28.89 -0.24 -16.05
N ASP A 133 29.76 -0.78 -16.92
CA ASP A 133 30.88 -1.66 -16.56
C ASP A 133 30.51 -3.05 -15.98
N HIS A 134 29.29 -3.55 -16.22
CA HIS A 134 28.96 -4.92 -15.83
C HIS A 134 29.43 -5.94 -16.85
N PRO A 135 30.10 -7.06 -16.44
CA PRO A 135 30.80 -7.97 -17.35
C PRO A 135 29.95 -8.60 -18.47
N TYR A 136 28.63 -8.73 -18.28
CA TYR A 136 27.75 -9.43 -19.23
C TYR A 136 26.38 -8.81 -19.42
N ALA A 137 26.01 -7.77 -18.65
CA ALA A 137 24.64 -7.26 -18.65
C ALA A 137 24.23 -6.69 -20.02
N GLU A 138 25.14 -5.99 -20.68
CA GLU A 138 24.94 -5.43 -22.03
C GLU A 138 24.99 -6.49 -23.09
N ASP A 139 26.02 -7.37 -23.07
CA ASP A 139 26.22 -8.43 -24.05
C ASP A 139 25.05 -9.43 -24.11
N LEU A 140 24.42 -9.69 -22.97
CA LEU A 140 23.29 -10.61 -22.89
C LEU A 140 21.92 -9.90 -22.98
N ASP A 141 21.90 -8.59 -23.22
CA ASP A 141 20.68 -7.78 -23.25
C ASP A 141 19.76 -8.07 -22.03
N ILE A 142 20.36 -8.08 -20.80
CA ILE A 142 19.63 -8.39 -19.58
C ILE A 142 18.62 -7.31 -19.28
N PHE A 143 18.97 -6.04 -19.53
CA PHE A 143 18.13 -4.87 -19.35
C PHE A 143 17.92 -4.20 -20.71
N GLY A 144 16.72 -3.82 -20.99
CA GLY A 144 16.35 -3.21 -22.26
C GLY A 144 14.89 -3.48 -22.57
N ARG A 145 14.42 -3.03 -23.72
CA ARG A 145 13.01 -3.09 -24.07
C ARG A 145 12.49 -4.53 -24.28
N ALA A 146 13.31 -5.40 -24.90
CA ALA A 146 12.95 -6.78 -25.21
C ALA A 146 13.84 -7.79 -24.47
N SER A 147 14.22 -7.45 -23.26
CA SER A 147 15.24 -8.12 -22.45
C SER A 147 14.69 -9.24 -21.57
N LEU A 148 15.62 -9.98 -20.94
CA LEU A 148 15.28 -10.98 -19.94
C LEU A 148 14.54 -10.33 -18.75
N HIS A 149 15.00 -9.16 -18.29
CA HIS A 149 14.34 -8.42 -17.22
C HIS A 149 12.88 -8.11 -17.57
N THR A 150 12.62 -7.58 -18.77
CA THR A 150 11.25 -7.26 -19.21
C THR A 150 10.34 -8.51 -19.25
N LEU A 151 10.91 -9.67 -19.62
CA LEU A 151 10.19 -10.94 -19.61
C LEU A 151 9.82 -11.39 -18.20
N LEU A 152 10.65 -11.10 -17.20
CA LEU A 152 10.45 -11.45 -15.79
C LEU A 152 9.66 -10.41 -15.02
N SER A 153 9.69 -9.13 -15.43
CA SER A 153 9.18 -7.99 -14.65
C SER A 153 7.67 -8.06 -14.41
N SER A 154 7.29 -8.78 -13.34
CA SER A 154 5.97 -8.73 -12.71
C SER A 154 6.05 -8.32 -11.25
N THR A 155 7.22 -7.93 -10.79
CA THR A 155 7.43 -7.36 -9.45
C THR A 155 6.58 -6.12 -9.25
N CYS A 156 6.01 -5.98 -8.07
CA CYS A 156 5.13 -4.87 -7.71
C CYS A 156 5.67 -4.02 -6.57
N THR A 157 6.83 -4.39 -6.04
CA THR A 157 7.50 -3.67 -4.94
C THR A 157 8.91 -3.25 -5.33
N GLN A 158 9.36 -2.12 -4.78
CA GLN A 158 10.74 -1.68 -4.96
C GLN A 158 11.76 -2.72 -4.45
N PRO A 159 11.62 -3.31 -3.24
CA PRO A 159 12.54 -4.37 -2.78
C PRO A 159 12.54 -5.61 -3.67
N GLY A 160 11.38 -5.98 -4.26
CA GLY A 160 11.28 -7.10 -5.20
C GLY A 160 12.02 -6.84 -6.50
N GLU A 161 11.89 -5.64 -7.04
CA GLU A 161 12.57 -5.20 -8.25
C GLU A 161 14.09 -5.14 -8.06
N GLU A 162 14.55 -4.55 -6.95
CA GLU A 162 15.98 -4.50 -6.61
C GLU A 162 16.57 -5.90 -6.43
N LEU A 163 15.83 -6.79 -5.78
CA LEU A 163 16.28 -8.15 -5.55
C LEU A 163 16.33 -8.96 -6.84
N LEU A 164 15.30 -8.87 -7.70
CA LEU A 164 15.28 -9.51 -9.00
C LEU A 164 16.45 -9.03 -9.88
N THR A 165 16.67 -7.73 -9.93
CA THR A 165 17.79 -7.11 -10.63
C THR A 165 19.12 -7.64 -10.11
N SER A 166 19.30 -7.71 -8.78
CA SER A 166 20.54 -8.24 -8.18
C SER A 166 20.79 -9.71 -8.54
N TRP A 167 19.73 -10.51 -8.66
CA TRP A 167 19.84 -11.92 -9.05
C TRP A 167 20.22 -12.10 -10.52
N LEU A 168 19.82 -11.18 -11.37
CA LEU A 168 20.22 -11.18 -12.79
C LEU A 168 21.67 -10.71 -12.99
N LEU A 169 22.18 -9.89 -12.09
CA LEU A 169 23.53 -9.32 -12.15
C LEU A 169 24.60 -10.14 -11.43
N GLY A 170 24.22 -11.08 -10.57
CA GLY A 170 25.20 -11.79 -9.76
C GLY A 170 24.94 -13.29 -9.65
N PRO A 171 26.02 -14.10 -9.58
CA PRO A 171 25.89 -15.53 -9.32
C PRO A 171 25.43 -15.78 -7.87
N ALA A 172 24.76 -16.90 -7.65
CA ALA A 172 24.41 -17.38 -6.32
C ALA A 172 25.07 -18.74 -6.04
N ALA A 173 25.24 -19.05 -4.75
CA ALA A 173 25.73 -20.36 -4.32
C ALA A 173 24.71 -21.46 -4.73
N PRO A 174 25.17 -22.70 -5.02
CA PRO A 174 24.30 -23.78 -5.48
C PRO A 174 23.12 -24.08 -4.57
N ASP A 175 23.34 -24.09 -3.25
CA ASP A 175 22.29 -24.31 -2.25
C ASP A 175 21.22 -23.19 -2.24
N VAL A 176 21.63 -21.95 -2.49
CA VAL A 176 20.69 -20.83 -2.62
C VAL A 176 19.86 -20.96 -3.88
N ILE A 177 20.47 -21.42 -4.99
CA ILE A 177 19.76 -21.67 -6.25
C ILE A 177 18.73 -22.78 -6.05
N ASP A 178 19.11 -23.90 -5.41
CA ASP A 178 18.19 -25.01 -5.12
C ASP A 178 16.99 -24.55 -4.30
N GLN A 179 17.22 -23.76 -3.22
CA GLN A 179 16.16 -23.20 -2.39
C GLN A 179 15.23 -22.27 -3.20
N ARG A 180 15.78 -21.41 -4.07
CA ARG A 180 14.98 -20.55 -4.94
C ARG A 180 14.16 -21.35 -5.95
N GLN A 181 14.74 -22.41 -6.53
CA GLN A 181 14.02 -23.30 -7.45
C GLN A 181 12.86 -24.02 -6.76
N GLU A 182 13.04 -24.50 -5.52
CA GLU A 182 11.96 -25.12 -4.74
C GLU A 182 10.83 -24.12 -4.49
N ALA A 183 11.16 -22.89 -4.06
CA ALA A 183 10.20 -21.83 -3.84
C ALA A 183 9.45 -21.44 -5.13
N VAL A 184 10.14 -21.34 -6.25
CA VAL A 184 9.54 -21.09 -7.56
C VAL A 184 8.58 -22.22 -7.96
N ARG A 185 8.95 -23.49 -7.73
CA ARG A 185 8.08 -24.64 -8.02
C ARG A 185 6.80 -24.59 -7.14
N GLU A 186 6.91 -24.18 -5.87
CA GLU A 186 5.75 -24.01 -4.99
C GLU A 186 4.84 -22.87 -5.46
N LEU A 187 5.41 -21.74 -5.86
CA LEU A 187 4.64 -20.57 -6.29
C LEU A 187 4.08 -20.70 -7.73
N THR A 188 4.64 -21.58 -8.55
CA THR A 188 4.20 -21.74 -9.96
C THR A 188 2.71 -22.06 -10.10
N PRO A 189 2.13 -23.03 -9.36
CA PRO A 189 0.68 -23.31 -9.44
C PRO A 189 -0.18 -22.27 -8.68
N ALA A 190 0.40 -21.41 -7.83
CA ALA A 190 -0.32 -20.45 -7.01
C ALA A 190 -0.66 -19.15 -7.78
N ILE A 191 -1.32 -19.30 -8.94
CA ILE A 191 -1.61 -18.18 -9.86
C ILE A 191 -2.41 -17.09 -9.17
N GLU A 192 -3.46 -17.45 -8.42
CA GLU A 192 -4.34 -16.50 -7.74
C GLU A 192 -3.57 -15.62 -6.77
N PHE A 193 -2.72 -16.23 -5.95
CA PHE A 193 -1.87 -15.51 -5.00
C PHE A 193 -0.93 -14.52 -5.74
N ARG A 194 -0.29 -14.94 -6.83
CA ARG A 194 0.62 -14.08 -7.61
C ARG A 194 -0.13 -12.94 -8.30
N ASP A 195 -1.29 -13.24 -8.90
CA ASP A 195 -2.14 -12.22 -9.54
C ASP A 195 -2.64 -11.19 -8.51
N GLU A 196 -3.00 -11.63 -7.29
CA GLU A 196 -3.42 -10.75 -6.21
C GLU A 196 -2.27 -9.85 -5.71
N LEU A 197 -1.04 -10.38 -5.60
CA LEU A 197 0.13 -9.57 -5.26
C LEU A 197 0.37 -8.49 -6.32
N GLU A 198 0.43 -8.87 -7.59
CA GLU A 198 0.68 -7.93 -8.69
C GLU A 198 -0.47 -6.90 -8.81
N ALA A 199 -1.74 -7.31 -8.68
CA ALA A 199 -2.89 -6.41 -8.73
C ALA A 199 -2.88 -5.41 -7.56
N THR A 200 -2.52 -5.85 -6.34
CA THR A 200 -2.39 -4.98 -5.17
C THR A 200 -1.34 -3.90 -5.42
N GLY A 201 -0.16 -4.28 -5.93
CA GLY A 201 0.89 -3.34 -6.27
C GLY A 201 0.49 -2.33 -7.34
N ARG A 202 -0.20 -2.77 -8.38
CA ARG A 202 -0.71 -1.90 -9.46
C ARG A 202 -1.75 -0.89 -8.97
N ILE A 203 -2.63 -1.29 -8.03
CA ILE A 203 -3.64 -0.39 -7.43
C ILE A 203 -2.99 0.72 -6.60
N ALA A 204 -1.97 0.38 -5.86
CA ALA A 204 -1.26 1.34 -5.01
C ALA A 204 -0.37 2.31 -5.84
N GLY A 205 0.04 1.87 -7.03
CA GLY A 205 0.98 2.62 -7.87
C GLY A 205 2.45 2.45 -7.45
N PRO A 206 3.37 2.98 -8.23
CA PRO A 206 4.80 2.87 -7.95
C PRO A 206 5.16 3.65 -6.68
N VAL A 207 6.00 3.05 -5.85
CA VAL A 207 6.64 3.72 -4.72
C VAL A 207 8.02 4.17 -5.17
N GLU A 208 8.29 5.48 -5.06
CA GLU A 208 9.58 6.02 -5.41
C GLU A 208 10.68 5.47 -4.49
N PRO A 209 11.82 5.01 -5.03
CA PRO A 209 12.93 4.45 -4.23
C PRO A 209 13.37 5.35 -3.09
N GLU A 210 13.40 6.65 -3.34
CA GLU A 210 13.77 7.66 -2.36
C GLU A 210 12.79 7.74 -1.18
N GLN A 211 11.50 7.54 -1.43
CA GLN A 211 10.48 7.54 -0.37
C GLN A 211 10.68 6.36 0.59
N LEU A 212 10.94 5.17 0.06
CA LEU A 212 11.24 4.00 0.88
C LEU A 212 12.54 4.20 1.66
N ARG A 213 13.59 4.75 1.02
CA ARG A 213 14.87 5.04 1.67
C ARG A 213 14.70 5.99 2.85
N LEU A 214 14.00 7.12 2.66
CA LEU A 214 13.74 8.10 3.71
C LEU A 214 12.93 7.51 4.88
N LEU A 215 11.94 6.67 4.59
CA LEU A 215 11.17 5.97 5.61
C LEU A 215 12.06 5.01 6.44
N LEU A 216 12.92 4.23 5.78
CA LEU A 216 13.83 3.32 6.46
C LEU A 216 14.85 4.07 7.32
N GLU A 217 15.44 5.14 6.79
CA GLU A 217 16.36 6.02 7.54
C GLU A 217 15.69 6.67 8.75
N TRP A 218 14.43 7.12 8.58
CA TRP A 218 13.66 7.63 9.70
C TRP A 218 13.40 6.55 10.75
N ALA A 219 12.99 5.35 10.34
CA ALA A 219 12.69 4.25 11.26
C ALA A 219 13.92 3.78 12.05
N GLU A 220 15.10 3.80 11.42
CA GLU A 220 16.38 3.40 12.03
C GLU A 220 17.05 4.54 12.83
N SER A 221 16.57 5.79 12.69
CA SER A 221 17.14 6.93 13.40
C SER A 221 16.81 6.92 14.90
N PRO A 222 17.63 7.50 15.77
CA PRO A 222 17.35 7.54 17.21
C PRO A 222 16.12 8.40 17.53
N ALA A 223 15.38 7.98 18.57
CA ALA A 223 14.28 8.77 19.14
C ALA A 223 14.84 10.04 19.79
N TRP A 224 14.14 11.17 19.65
CA TRP A 224 14.58 12.43 20.26
C TRP A 224 13.61 13.01 21.27
N VAL A 225 12.30 12.69 21.19
CA VAL A 225 11.27 13.14 22.16
C VAL A 225 11.26 12.21 23.37
N LEU A 226 11.39 10.91 23.18
CA LEU A 226 11.33 9.92 24.27
C LEU A 226 12.36 10.17 25.39
N PRO A 227 13.62 10.52 25.08
CA PRO A 227 14.59 10.87 26.13
C PRO A 227 14.28 12.19 26.85
N ARG A 228 13.47 13.08 26.22
CA ARG A 228 13.13 14.40 26.77
C ARG A 228 11.95 14.35 27.71
N THR A 229 12.14 13.81 28.91
CA THR A 229 11.10 13.65 29.93
C THR A 229 10.37 14.97 30.23
N ARG A 230 11.09 16.11 30.28
CA ARG A 230 10.49 17.44 30.49
C ARG A 230 9.44 17.78 29.43
N LEU A 231 9.74 17.55 28.15
CA LEU A 231 8.79 17.81 27.05
C LEU A 231 7.55 16.93 27.17
N ARG A 232 7.73 15.66 27.52
CA ARG A 232 6.63 14.71 27.72
C ARG A 232 5.75 15.11 28.92
N TYR A 233 6.35 15.57 30.03
CA TYR A 233 5.58 16.10 31.17
C TYR A 233 4.83 17.37 30.79
N LEU A 234 5.44 18.30 30.07
CA LEU A 234 4.78 19.52 29.60
C LEU A 234 3.63 19.19 28.64
N ALA A 235 3.77 18.18 27.79
CA ALA A 235 2.72 17.75 26.88
C ALA A 235 1.44 17.27 27.59
N VAL A 236 1.53 16.83 28.83
CA VAL A 236 0.39 16.46 29.66
C VAL A 236 -0.03 17.59 30.61
N ALA A 237 0.94 18.22 31.28
CA ALA A 237 0.67 19.23 32.32
C ALA A 237 0.03 20.50 31.75
N VAL A 238 0.47 20.95 30.55
CA VAL A 238 -0.06 22.19 29.93
C VAL A 238 -1.54 22.04 29.54
N PRO A 239 -1.98 20.99 28.81
CA PRO A 239 -3.39 20.77 28.56
C PRO A 239 -4.24 20.62 29.83
N LEU A 240 -3.74 19.88 30.83
CA LEU A 240 -4.44 19.73 32.11
C LEU A 240 -4.59 21.07 32.85
N SER A 241 -3.53 21.91 32.86
CA SER A 241 -3.57 23.24 33.44
C SER A 241 -4.60 24.14 32.72
N LEU A 242 -4.67 24.03 31.38
CA LEU A 242 -5.65 24.78 30.58
C LEU A 242 -7.08 24.40 30.96
N VAL A 243 -7.38 23.11 31.01
CA VAL A 243 -8.71 22.62 31.41
C VAL A 243 -9.05 23.05 32.84
N ALA A 244 -8.10 22.89 33.78
CA ALA A 244 -8.31 23.26 35.18
C ALA A 244 -8.55 24.78 35.36
N THR A 245 -7.74 25.63 34.72
CA THR A 245 -7.89 27.09 34.82
C THR A 245 -9.13 27.60 34.10
N ILE A 246 -9.59 26.99 33.02
CA ILE A 246 -10.90 27.28 32.40
C ILE A 246 -12.02 26.89 33.33
N ALA A 247 -11.98 25.70 33.91
CA ALA A 247 -13.02 25.26 34.87
C ALA A 247 -13.12 26.20 36.08
N LEU A 248 -11.98 26.55 36.69
CA LEU A 248 -11.93 27.50 37.82
C LEU A 248 -12.44 28.90 37.44
N HIS A 249 -12.19 29.34 36.21
CA HIS A 249 -12.74 30.60 35.69
C HIS A 249 -14.26 30.55 35.53
N VAL A 250 -14.81 29.47 34.98
CA VAL A 250 -16.24 29.27 34.79
C VAL A 250 -16.98 29.28 36.17
N PHE A 251 -16.35 28.71 37.19
CA PHE A 251 -16.87 28.76 38.58
C PHE A 251 -16.59 30.08 39.32
N ALA A 252 -16.09 31.10 38.60
CA ALA A 252 -15.77 32.43 39.13
C ALA A 252 -14.76 32.43 40.31
N ILE A 253 -13.90 31.39 40.41
CA ILE A 253 -12.91 31.25 41.48
C ILE A 253 -11.64 32.07 41.16
N ILE A 254 -11.23 32.09 39.88
CA ILE A 254 -10.02 32.79 39.42
C ILE A 254 -10.29 33.64 38.17
N PRO A 255 -9.58 34.76 37.96
CA PRO A 255 -9.65 35.54 36.73
C PRO A 255 -8.99 34.78 35.56
N TYR A 256 -8.83 35.38 34.40
CA TYR A 256 -8.40 34.84 33.12
C TYR A 256 -7.02 34.14 33.09
N LEU A 257 -6.64 33.37 34.14
CA LEU A 257 -5.35 32.68 34.24
C LEU A 257 -5.13 31.56 33.16
N TRP A 258 -6.22 31.10 32.55
CA TRP A 258 -6.15 30.18 31.39
C TRP A 258 -5.28 30.75 30.21
N GLY A 259 -5.18 32.09 30.11
CA GLY A 259 -4.30 32.75 29.14
C GLY A 259 -2.84 32.36 29.30
N ILE A 260 -2.36 32.14 30.54
CA ILE A 260 -0.99 31.69 30.82
C ILE A 260 -0.77 30.28 30.25
N SER A 261 -1.74 29.38 30.41
CA SER A 261 -1.67 28.03 29.87
C SER A 261 -1.61 28.03 28.33
N ILE A 262 -2.34 28.92 27.67
CA ILE A 262 -2.26 29.11 26.22
C ILE A 262 -0.90 29.62 25.79
N VAL A 263 -0.36 30.65 26.47
CA VAL A 263 0.98 31.17 26.15
C VAL A 263 2.04 30.09 26.32
N LEU A 264 1.93 29.27 27.38
CA LEU A 264 2.86 28.16 27.58
C LEU A 264 2.73 27.08 26.49
N ALA A 265 1.49 26.75 26.06
CA ALA A 265 1.25 25.84 24.94
C ALA A 265 1.89 26.34 23.64
N LEU A 266 1.69 27.63 23.32
CA LEU A 266 2.30 28.29 22.16
C LEU A 266 3.83 28.29 22.23
N ALA A 267 4.41 28.50 23.41
CA ALA A 267 5.85 28.44 23.61
C ALA A 267 6.40 27.03 23.36
N VAL A 268 5.75 25.99 23.91
CA VAL A 268 6.13 24.58 23.65
C VAL A 268 6.01 24.26 22.17
N MET A 269 4.92 24.65 21.52
CA MET A 269 4.73 24.48 20.08
C MET A 269 5.87 25.17 19.31
N ARG A 270 6.15 26.45 19.58
CA ARG A 270 7.19 27.20 18.86
C ARG A 270 8.59 26.58 18.98
N CYS A 271 8.91 26.02 20.13
CA CYS A 271 10.20 25.39 20.38
C CYS A 271 10.36 24.00 19.74
N SER A 272 9.25 23.32 19.42
CA SER A 272 9.27 21.93 18.94
C SER A 272 8.82 21.78 17.49
N THR A 273 8.11 22.76 16.91
CA THR A 273 7.41 22.63 15.63
C THR A 273 8.33 22.21 14.47
N GLU A 274 9.48 22.87 14.28
CA GLU A 274 10.36 22.62 13.14
C GLU A 274 10.82 21.14 13.11
N ARG A 275 11.30 20.65 14.24
CA ARG A 275 11.80 19.28 14.35
C ARG A 275 10.70 18.22 14.26
N ILE A 276 9.53 18.51 14.84
CA ILE A 276 8.34 17.64 14.69
C ILE A 276 7.90 17.57 13.23
N GLN A 277 7.91 18.71 12.53
CA GLN A 277 7.55 18.76 11.12
C GLN A 277 8.51 17.97 10.23
N GLU A 278 9.81 18.04 10.50
CA GLU A 278 10.80 17.23 9.78
C GLU A 278 10.57 15.73 9.97
N ASP A 279 10.35 15.27 11.21
CA ASP A 279 10.10 13.86 11.51
C ASP A 279 8.82 13.36 10.85
N PHE A 280 7.75 14.15 10.93
CA PHE A 280 6.51 13.81 10.27
C PHE A 280 6.64 13.80 8.74
N ALA A 281 7.34 14.77 8.15
CA ALA A 281 7.57 14.81 6.72
C ALA A 281 8.33 13.57 6.24
N ARG A 282 9.39 13.16 6.93
CA ARG A 282 10.15 11.95 6.60
C ARG A 282 9.31 10.68 6.71
N ALA A 283 8.50 10.55 7.76
CA ALA A 283 7.63 9.40 7.94
C ALA A 283 6.48 9.38 6.91
N SER A 284 5.87 10.54 6.61
CA SER A 284 4.74 10.64 5.67
C SER A 284 5.15 10.55 4.20
N THR A 285 6.43 10.81 3.87
CA THR A 285 6.92 10.65 2.49
C THR A 285 6.64 9.24 1.93
N GLY A 286 6.65 8.23 2.81
CA GLY A 286 6.35 6.83 2.46
C GLY A 286 4.89 6.40 2.64
N GLU A 287 3.92 7.29 2.88
CA GLU A 287 2.54 6.91 3.25
C GLU A 287 1.86 6.00 2.22
N SER A 288 1.94 6.33 0.94
CA SER A 288 1.37 5.50 -0.13
C SER A 288 2.03 4.11 -0.18
N GLY A 289 3.34 4.07 -0.01
CA GLY A 289 4.12 2.83 0.09
C GLY A 289 3.78 2.00 1.32
N LEU A 290 3.63 2.63 2.49
CA LEU A 290 3.26 1.93 3.72
C LEU A 290 1.91 1.21 3.61
N ARG A 291 0.92 1.82 2.98
CA ARG A 291 -0.39 1.20 2.74
C ARG A 291 -0.27 -0.01 1.81
N LEU A 292 0.53 0.09 0.77
CA LEU A 292 0.85 -1.02 -0.12
C LEU A 292 1.53 -2.16 0.64
N TYR A 293 2.62 -1.84 1.33
CA TYR A 293 3.42 -2.85 2.05
C TYR A 293 2.61 -3.53 3.15
N HIS A 294 1.79 -2.80 3.92
CA HIS A 294 0.86 -3.37 4.88
C HIS A 294 -0.03 -4.45 4.23
N THR A 295 -0.70 -4.12 3.13
CA THR A 295 -1.62 -5.05 2.46
C THR A 295 -0.90 -6.25 1.87
N LEU A 296 0.29 -6.06 1.28
CA LEU A 296 1.08 -7.16 0.72
C LEU A 296 1.63 -8.09 1.82
N ILE A 297 2.13 -7.53 2.91
CA ILE A 297 2.63 -8.32 4.05
C ILE A 297 1.50 -9.12 4.69
N GLU A 298 0.30 -8.56 4.85
CA GLU A 298 -0.89 -9.26 5.33
C GLU A 298 -1.19 -10.49 4.44
N ARG A 299 -1.19 -10.31 3.11
CA ARG A 299 -1.40 -11.40 2.15
C ARG A 299 -0.34 -12.48 2.21
N VAL A 300 0.93 -12.11 2.38
CA VAL A 300 2.03 -13.07 2.52
C VAL A 300 1.94 -13.82 3.84
N ALA A 301 1.59 -13.15 4.94
CA ALA A 301 1.44 -13.76 6.26
C ALA A 301 0.29 -14.77 6.33
N GLU A 302 -0.82 -14.51 5.64
CA GLU A 302 -1.98 -15.41 5.56
C GLU A 302 -1.70 -16.69 4.78
N LYS A 303 -0.75 -16.64 3.81
CA LYS A 303 -0.46 -17.79 2.97
C LYS A 303 0.38 -18.85 3.71
N GLN A 304 -0.07 -20.09 3.64
CA GLN A 304 0.70 -21.23 4.12
C GLN A 304 1.71 -21.65 3.05
N PHE A 305 2.99 -21.60 3.40
CA PHE A 305 4.10 -22.05 2.56
C PHE A 305 4.66 -23.39 3.04
N GLN A 306 5.24 -24.17 2.10
CA GLN A 306 5.80 -25.48 2.38
C GLN A 306 7.33 -25.47 2.35
N THR A 307 7.94 -24.76 1.42
CA THR A 307 9.40 -24.70 1.26
C THR A 307 10.06 -23.92 2.39
N THR A 308 11.29 -24.32 2.72
CA THR A 308 12.06 -23.71 3.83
C THR A 308 12.29 -22.22 3.63
N LEU A 309 12.61 -21.79 2.38
CA LEU A 309 12.84 -20.39 2.06
C LEU A 309 11.57 -19.54 2.29
N LEU A 310 10.43 -19.97 1.77
CA LEU A 310 9.19 -19.20 1.89
C LEU A 310 8.62 -19.23 3.33
N LYS A 311 8.83 -20.34 4.08
CA LYS A 311 8.52 -20.38 5.52
C LYS A 311 9.37 -19.37 6.28
N GLY A 312 10.68 -19.37 6.05
CA GLY A 312 11.59 -18.42 6.70
C GLY A 312 11.25 -16.96 6.40
N VAL A 313 10.84 -16.66 5.16
CA VAL A 313 10.36 -15.34 4.75
C VAL A 313 9.08 -14.95 5.51
N ARG A 314 8.09 -15.85 5.58
CA ARG A 314 6.86 -15.61 6.34
C ARG A 314 7.13 -15.42 7.83
N ASP A 315 7.97 -16.28 8.42
CA ASP A 315 8.30 -16.21 9.84
C ASP A 315 9.09 -14.91 10.17
N GLY A 316 9.87 -14.41 9.22
CA GLY A 316 10.51 -13.09 9.31
C GLY A 316 9.52 -11.91 9.36
N LEU A 317 8.26 -12.12 8.93
CA LEU A 317 7.18 -11.13 9.03
C LEU A 317 6.40 -11.20 10.36
N THR A 318 6.75 -12.12 11.26
CA THR A 318 6.12 -12.28 12.58
C THR A 318 7.16 -12.33 13.72
N PRO A 319 8.17 -11.44 13.74
CA PRO A 319 9.19 -11.47 14.78
C PRO A 319 8.58 -11.16 16.15
N GLY A 320 8.86 -12.02 17.16
CA GLY A 320 8.41 -11.80 18.53
C GLY A 320 6.91 -11.97 18.78
N GLY A 321 6.16 -12.52 17.84
CA GLY A 321 4.73 -12.83 18.01
C GLY A 321 3.78 -11.72 17.55
N GLU A 322 4.27 -10.54 17.18
CA GLU A 322 3.45 -9.50 16.54
C GLU A 322 3.65 -9.54 15.01
N ALA A 323 2.54 -9.51 14.27
CA ALA A 323 2.60 -9.48 12.82
C ALA A 323 3.11 -8.12 12.31
N ALA A 324 4.07 -8.14 11.37
CA ALA A 324 4.57 -6.94 10.71
C ALA A 324 3.44 -6.06 10.13
N ALA A 325 2.36 -6.71 9.63
CA ALA A 325 1.19 -6.02 9.13
C ALA A 325 0.50 -5.17 10.23
N GLU A 326 0.32 -5.71 11.44
CA GLU A 326 -0.29 -4.97 12.55
C GLU A 326 0.57 -3.78 12.98
N ALA A 327 1.89 -3.98 13.07
CA ALA A 327 2.84 -2.93 13.39
C ALA A 327 2.82 -1.80 12.34
N LEU A 328 2.84 -2.14 11.04
CA LEU A 328 2.71 -1.16 9.95
C LEU A 328 1.35 -0.46 9.96
N GLY A 329 0.26 -1.18 10.24
CA GLY A 329 -1.07 -0.59 10.37
C GLY A 329 -1.16 0.41 11.52
N ARG A 330 -0.42 0.20 12.64
CA ARG A 330 -0.32 1.19 13.73
C ARG A 330 0.47 2.42 13.30
N LEU A 331 1.62 2.24 12.63
CA LEU A 331 2.39 3.36 12.11
C LEU A 331 1.56 4.21 11.14
N PHE A 332 0.88 3.56 10.22
CA PHE A 332 0.00 4.23 9.26
C PHE A 332 -1.06 5.10 9.97
N ARG A 333 -1.74 4.57 11.00
CA ARG A 333 -2.70 5.36 11.79
C ARG A 333 -2.06 6.56 12.47
N PHE A 334 -0.83 6.45 12.96
CA PHE A 334 -0.13 7.60 13.56
C PHE A 334 0.21 8.66 12.53
N ILE A 335 0.58 8.26 11.30
CA ILE A 335 0.80 9.19 10.19
C ILE A 335 -0.52 9.89 9.82
N GLU A 336 -1.63 9.15 9.67
CA GLU A 336 -2.97 9.75 9.45
C GLU A 336 -3.35 10.74 10.56
N MET A 337 -3.03 10.44 11.83
CA MET A 337 -3.25 11.37 12.94
C MET A 337 -2.41 12.65 12.81
N SER A 338 -1.25 12.59 12.17
CA SER A 338 -0.42 13.77 11.91
C SER A 338 -1.00 14.65 10.81
N ASP A 339 -1.86 14.12 9.93
CA ASP A 339 -2.46 14.82 8.80
C ASP A 339 -3.48 15.89 9.21
N LEU A 340 -3.89 15.90 10.49
CA LEU A 340 -4.69 17.01 11.04
C LEU A 340 -4.03 18.38 10.77
N ARG A 341 -2.69 18.43 10.63
CA ARG A 341 -1.91 19.63 10.29
C ARG A 341 -2.29 20.26 8.96
N HIS A 342 -2.74 19.45 7.99
CA HIS A 342 -3.13 19.93 6.68
C HIS A 342 -4.44 20.74 6.74
N ASN A 343 -5.19 20.63 7.85
CA ASN A 343 -6.34 21.47 8.14
C ASN A 343 -5.97 22.57 9.15
N GLY A 344 -5.37 23.66 8.67
CA GLY A 344 -4.88 24.74 9.53
C GLY A 344 -5.95 25.35 10.47
N ASN A 345 -7.23 25.35 10.07
CA ASN A 345 -8.32 25.87 10.92
C ASN A 345 -8.60 24.99 12.14
N ALA A 346 -8.44 23.67 12.01
CA ALA A 346 -8.65 22.72 13.11
C ALA A 346 -7.37 22.43 13.88
N HIS A 347 -6.22 22.35 13.20
CA HIS A 347 -4.95 21.97 13.82
C HIS A 347 -4.50 22.90 14.92
N VAL A 348 -4.44 24.22 14.67
CA VAL A 348 -3.94 25.18 15.67
C VAL A 348 -4.75 25.14 16.96
N PRO A 349 -6.11 25.24 16.97
CA PRO A 349 -6.89 25.10 18.19
C PRO A 349 -6.69 23.78 18.92
N VAL A 350 -6.68 22.65 18.18
CA VAL A 350 -6.49 21.33 18.78
C VAL A 350 -5.09 21.20 19.38
N ASN A 351 -4.06 21.66 18.66
CA ASN A 351 -2.68 21.56 19.14
C ASN A 351 -2.41 22.47 20.34
N VAL A 352 -2.98 23.70 20.38
CA VAL A 352 -2.92 24.58 21.56
C VAL A 352 -3.63 23.93 22.76
N ALA A 353 -4.79 23.29 22.54
CA ALA A 353 -5.57 22.68 23.62
C ALA A 353 -4.95 21.38 24.15
N THR A 354 -4.26 20.61 23.32
CA THR A 354 -3.86 19.22 23.65
C THR A 354 -2.37 18.91 23.46
N LEU A 355 -1.59 19.80 22.86
CA LEU A 355 -0.22 19.52 22.36
C LEU A 355 -0.19 18.23 21.49
N TRP A 356 -1.17 18.11 20.61
CA TRP A 356 -1.45 16.94 19.76
C TRP A 356 -0.22 16.41 19.06
N ASP A 357 0.55 17.28 18.42
CA ASP A 357 1.72 16.89 17.63
C ASP A 357 2.78 16.17 18.48
N VAL A 358 2.97 16.61 19.74
CA VAL A 358 3.91 15.95 20.66
C VAL A 358 3.41 14.56 21.03
N HIS A 359 2.12 14.41 21.27
CA HIS A 359 1.53 13.10 21.59
C HIS A 359 1.59 12.12 20.43
N VAL A 360 1.34 12.57 19.19
CA VAL A 360 1.47 11.74 17.99
C VAL A 360 2.92 11.33 17.80
N LEU A 361 3.87 12.28 17.91
CA LEU A 361 5.29 11.97 17.76
C LEU A 361 5.80 10.99 18.83
N VAL A 362 5.37 11.11 20.08
CA VAL A 362 5.71 10.14 21.14
C VAL A 362 5.26 8.72 20.78
N ARG A 363 4.08 8.56 20.16
CA ARG A 363 3.59 7.25 19.70
C ARG A 363 4.41 6.71 18.53
N MET A 364 4.76 7.57 17.57
CA MET A 364 5.60 7.21 16.44
C MET A 364 7.01 6.80 16.87
N GLU A 365 7.62 7.54 17.81
CA GLU A 365 8.94 7.20 18.35
C GLU A 365 8.94 5.90 19.16
N ARG A 366 7.88 5.60 19.92
CA ARG A 366 7.74 4.28 20.57
C ARG A 366 7.67 3.17 19.56
N TRP A 367 6.86 3.35 18.52
CA TRP A 367 6.80 2.40 17.42
C TRP A 367 8.18 2.19 16.79
N LYS A 368 8.92 3.26 16.60
CA LYS A 368 10.29 3.23 16.05
C LYS A 368 11.27 2.48 16.96
N GLU A 369 11.23 2.67 18.28
CA GLU A 369 12.04 1.90 19.23
C GLU A 369 11.69 0.40 19.21
N GLU A 370 10.40 0.07 19.05
CA GLU A 370 9.92 -1.32 19.06
C GLU A 370 10.20 -2.04 17.74
N HIS A 371 10.01 -1.38 16.59
CA HIS A 371 9.95 -2.00 15.27
C HIS A 371 10.89 -1.42 14.21
N GLY A 372 11.50 -0.28 14.46
CA GLY A 372 12.28 0.44 13.44
C GLY A 372 13.38 -0.42 12.81
N GLN A 373 14.11 -1.17 13.62
CA GLN A 373 15.19 -2.06 13.16
C GLN A 373 14.66 -3.28 12.36
N SER A 374 13.41 -3.67 12.58
CA SER A 374 12.80 -4.81 11.89
C SER A 374 12.24 -4.44 10.51
N LEU A 375 11.94 -3.16 10.28
CA LEU A 375 11.26 -2.69 9.07
C LEU A 375 12.02 -3.07 7.79
N ARG A 376 13.34 -2.91 7.77
CA ARG A 376 14.18 -3.31 6.64
C ARG A 376 14.11 -4.82 6.36
N GLY A 377 14.08 -5.64 7.41
CA GLY A 377 13.91 -7.08 7.30
C GLY A 377 12.54 -7.45 6.70
N TRP A 378 11.48 -6.75 7.08
CA TRP A 378 10.14 -6.95 6.49
C TRP A 378 10.10 -6.60 5.00
N MET A 379 10.73 -5.49 4.61
CA MET A 379 10.82 -5.10 3.19
C MET A 379 11.64 -6.13 2.40
N THR A 380 12.74 -6.62 2.94
CA THR A 380 13.55 -7.68 2.32
C THR A 380 12.75 -8.98 2.17
N SER A 381 12.02 -9.39 3.20
CA SER A 381 11.16 -10.58 3.18
C SER A 381 10.08 -10.47 2.09
N LEU A 382 9.42 -9.32 2.02
CA LEU A 382 8.43 -9.06 0.97
C LEU A 382 9.06 -9.08 -0.42
N GLY A 383 10.25 -8.47 -0.58
CA GLY A 383 11.02 -8.48 -1.82
C GLY A 383 11.33 -9.90 -2.31
N HIS A 384 11.65 -10.83 -1.40
CA HIS A 384 11.87 -12.23 -1.76
C HIS A 384 10.63 -12.89 -2.35
N VAL A 385 9.46 -12.72 -1.72
CA VAL A 385 8.21 -13.29 -2.25
C VAL A 385 7.87 -12.70 -3.61
N ASP A 386 8.06 -11.41 -3.78
CA ASP A 386 7.75 -10.68 -5.01
C ASP A 386 8.67 -11.11 -6.17
N ALA A 387 9.98 -11.13 -5.95
CA ALA A 387 10.94 -11.60 -6.95
C ALA A 387 10.75 -13.10 -7.31
N LEU A 388 10.49 -13.96 -6.31
CA LEU A 388 10.20 -15.39 -6.55
C LEU A 388 8.86 -15.56 -7.30
N SER A 389 7.86 -14.72 -7.03
CA SER A 389 6.59 -14.71 -7.75
C SER A 389 6.78 -14.35 -9.23
N ALA A 390 7.68 -13.41 -9.53
CA ALA A 390 8.03 -13.05 -10.90
C ALA A 390 8.65 -14.24 -11.65
N LEU A 391 9.62 -14.94 -11.03
CA LEU A 391 10.21 -16.16 -11.59
C LEU A 391 9.19 -17.29 -11.75
N ALA A 392 8.27 -17.45 -10.78
CA ALA A 392 7.19 -18.43 -10.86
C ALA A 392 6.18 -18.10 -11.98
N GLY A 393 5.98 -16.82 -12.28
CA GLY A 393 5.23 -16.36 -13.44
C GLY A 393 5.82 -16.84 -14.74
N LEU A 394 7.14 -16.72 -14.91
CA LEU A 394 7.86 -17.24 -16.06
C LEU A 394 7.74 -18.77 -16.16
N ALA A 395 7.96 -19.48 -15.05
CA ALA A 395 7.85 -20.93 -15.03
C ALA A 395 6.44 -21.42 -15.41
N HIS A 396 5.39 -20.75 -14.95
CA HIS A 396 4.01 -21.01 -15.32
C HIS A 396 3.74 -20.71 -16.81
N ALA A 397 4.24 -19.59 -17.32
CA ALA A 397 4.07 -19.20 -18.71
C ALA A 397 4.80 -20.15 -19.69
N HIS A 398 5.89 -20.79 -19.23
CA HIS A 398 6.74 -21.66 -20.05
C HIS A 398 6.94 -23.05 -19.39
N PRO A 399 5.89 -23.88 -19.27
CA PRO A 399 5.93 -25.14 -18.50
C PRO A 399 6.87 -26.23 -19.10
N ARG A 400 7.45 -25.99 -20.27
CA ARG A 400 8.44 -26.88 -20.90
C ARG A 400 9.88 -26.42 -20.72
N TRP A 401 10.10 -25.26 -20.13
CA TRP A 401 11.46 -24.81 -19.85
C TRP A 401 11.99 -25.58 -18.66
N ALA A 402 13.23 -26.09 -18.80
CA ALA A 402 13.84 -26.89 -17.77
C ALA A 402 14.40 -26.00 -16.67
N PHE A 403 14.26 -26.46 -15.43
CA PHE A 403 15.07 -25.99 -14.32
C PHE A 403 16.47 -26.58 -14.45
N PRO A 404 17.55 -25.81 -14.37
CA PRO A 404 18.90 -26.34 -14.43
C PRO A 404 19.18 -27.25 -13.23
N GLU A 405 19.83 -28.39 -13.48
CA GLU A 405 20.34 -29.29 -12.44
C GLU A 405 21.79 -28.91 -12.13
N LEU A 406 22.07 -28.63 -10.86
CA LEU A 406 23.40 -28.23 -10.42
C LEU A 406 24.23 -29.45 -10.08
N GLN A 407 25.34 -29.67 -10.81
CA GLN A 407 26.29 -30.69 -10.46
C GLN A 407 27.17 -30.21 -9.30
N ARG A 408 27.04 -30.86 -8.13
CA ARG A 408 27.96 -30.67 -7.01
C ARG A 408 29.23 -31.47 -7.28
N LYS A 409 30.33 -30.78 -7.57
CA LYS A 409 31.64 -31.40 -7.65
C LYS A 409 32.24 -31.59 -6.28
#